data_90e2470c950bfd8133a2615616c838ef
#
_entry.id   90e2470c950bfd8133a2615616c838ef
#
_cell.length_a   1.000
_cell.length_b   1.000
_cell.length_c   1.000
_cell.angle_alpha   90.00
_cell.angle_beta   90.00
_cell.angle_gamma   90.00
#
_symmetry.space_group_name_H-M   'P 1'
#
loop_
_entity.id
_entity.type
_entity.pdbx_description
1 polymer ?
#
loop_
_entity_poly.entity_id
_entity_poly.type
_entity_poly.pdbx_seq_one_letter_code
_entity_poly.pdbx_strand_id
1 'polypeptide(L)'
;IILGLITSLVSLGMYLVFRANRVLNFASGELGLLPAVLAVMLIVESGLSWWLGLGVGLVASLVVGVASEFLIIRRFFEAPRLVVTVATIGLAQLLALCAVLIPRWWDAFVTSQRIDAPFEIEFEVGSRVFTADHVVALAAAPLTILGVGALLRWTRIGIAIRAAAELPQRANLLGIPVKALQSVVWGLATLLGFIALFLRAGIYGLPVGGQLGLLLLLRSLAALTLGRMVHLPTILATSIALGILQAGVEWNSQAVVAEAILGSITGAVIIAGLLARRTRGLRSEADSSSWQSVGDTRPIPFEFRSLPIVRYGRPIGIAAFAAILLVFPSLPWFD
;
A
#
# COMPACT_ATOMS: atom_id res chain seq x y z
N ILE A 1 12.32 -16.13 -6.40
CA ILE A 1 12.48 -14.92 -7.22
C ILE A 1 11.13 -14.25 -7.46
N ILE A 2 10.10 -14.95 -7.95
CA ILE A 2 8.78 -14.37 -8.30
C ILE A 2 8.13 -13.67 -7.12
N LEU A 3 8.10 -14.28 -5.93
CA LEU A 3 7.61 -13.64 -4.71
C LEU A 3 8.37 -12.35 -4.39
N GLY A 4 9.67 -12.34 -4.64
CA GLY A 4 10.50 -11.15 -4.45
C GLY A 4 10.20 -10.06 -5.48
N LEU A 5 9.91 -10.40 -6.72
CA LEU A 5 9.48 -9.45 -7.74
C LEU A 5 8.11 -8.85 -7.41
N ILE A 6 7.16 -9.65 -6.95
CA ILE A 6 5.86 -9.19 -6.48
C ILE A 6 6.03 -8.22 -5.29
N THR A 7 6.84 -8.60 -4.29
CA THR A 7 7.15 -7.73 -3.15
C THR A 7 7.86 -6.44 -3.59
N SER A 8 8.72 -6.50 -4.61
CA SER A 8 9.42 -5.32 -5.10
C SER A 8 8.50 -4.29 -5.76
N LEU A 9 7.41 -4.71 -6.40
CA LEU A 9 6.39 -3.81 -6.93
C LEU A 9 5.70 -3.03 -5.81
N VAL A 10 5.28 -3.71 -4.74
CA VAL A 10 4.67 -3.05 -3.56
C VAL A 10 5.68 -2.11 -2.90
N SER A 11 6.94 -2.55 -2.76
CA SER A 11 8.02 -1.72 -2.19
C SER A 11 8.31 -0.49 -3.04
N LEU A 12 8.24 -0.60 -4.37
CA LEU A 12 8.38 0.53 -5.28
C LEU A 12 7.23 1.53 -5.10
N GLY A 13 5.98 1.05 -5.00
CA GLY A 13 4.82 1.89 -4.72
C GLY A 13 4.98 2.64 -3.38
N MET A 14 5.36 1.94 -2.33
CA MET A 14 5.61 2.53 -1.01
C MET A 14 6.77 3.55 -1.04
N TYR A 15 7.85 3.24 -1.77
CA TYR A 15 8.97 4.17 -1.99
C TYR A 15 8.51 5.46 -2.67
N LEU A 16 7.66 5.38 -3.71
CA LEU A 16 7.16 6.55 -4.42
C LEU A 16 6.36 7.48 -3.50
N VAL A 17 5.44 6.93 -2.72
CA VAL A 17 4.64 7.71 -1.75
C VAL A 17 5.54 8.31 -0.67
N PHE A 18 6.47 7.51 -0.12
CA PHE A 18 7.41 8.02 0.89
C PHE A 18 8.27 9.15 0.34
N ARG A 19 8.74 9.03 -0.90
CA ARG A 19 9.59 10.08 -1.51
C ARG A 19 8.81 11.37 -1.74
N ALA A 20 7.54 11.27 -2.18
CA ALA A 20 6.70 12.44 -2.45
C ALA A 20 6.22 13.14 -1.16
N ASN A 21 5.81 12.37 -0.16
CA ASN A 21 5.13 12.92 1.02
C ASN A 21 5.99 12.91 2.29
N ARG A 22 7.15 12.22 2.26
CA ARG A 22 8.01 11.99 3.44
C ARG A 22 7.27 11.32 4.62
N VAL A 23 6.21 10.58 4.31
CA VAL A 23 5.37 9.84 5.27
C VAL A 23 5.31 8.38 4.86
N LEU A 24 5.37 7.47 5.85
CA LEU A 24 5.13 6.05 5.61
C LEU A 24 3.65 5.81 5.37
N ASN A 25 3.33 5.18 4.24
CA ASN A 25 1.95 4.82 3.91
C ASN A 25 1.65 3.40 4.40
N PHE A 26 0.94 3.29 5.51
CA PHE A 26 0.54 2.00 6.07
C PHE A 26 -0.63 1.35 5.31
N ALA A 27 -1.29 2.08 4.42
CA ALA A 27 -2.31 1.52 3.53
C ALA A 27 -1.74 0.88 2.25
N SER A 28 -0.40 0.85 2.07
CA SER A 28 0.22 0.42 0.80
C SER A 28 -0.17 -0.99 0.36
N GLY A 29 -0.39 -1.93 1.29
CA GLY A 29 -0.85 -3.27 0.99
C GLY A 29 -2.32 -3.30 0.56
N GLU A 30 -3.17 -2.62 1.32
CA GLU A 30 -4.62 -2.62 1.13
C GLU A 30 -5.07 -1.80 -0.09
N LEU A 31 -4.32 -0.75 -0.45
CA LEU A 31 -4.60 0.04 -1.65
C LEU A 31 -4.60 -0.82 -2.92
N GLY A 32 -3.65 -1.76 -3.03
CA GLY A 32 -3.60 -2.69 -4.16
C GLY A 32 -4.59 -3.84 -4.03
N LEU A 33 -4.93 -4.23 -2.80
CA LEU A 33 -5.81 -5.37 -2.52
C LEU A 33 -7.24 -5.13 -3.00
N LEU A 34 -7.79 -3.96 -2.72
CA LEU A 34 -9.17 -3.63 -3.09
C LEU A 34 -9.44 -3.78 -4.59
N PRO A 35 -8.67 -3.15 -5.52
CA PRO A 35 -8.87 -3.34 -6.94
C PRO A 35 -8.50 -4.76 -7.42
N ALA A 36 -7.58 -5.46 -6.75
CA ALA A 36 -7.23 -6.83 -7.08
C ALA A 36 -8.39 -7.79 -6.77
N VAL A 37 -9.01 -7.65 -5.61
CA VAL A 37 -10.21 -8.42 -5.24
C VAL A 37 -11.32 -8.18 -6.25
N LEU A 38 -11.60 -6.92 -6.60
CA LEU A 38 -12.62 -6.58 -7.60
C LEU A 38 -12.33 -7.27 -8.95
N ALA A 39 -11.09 -7.19 -9.46
CA ALA A 39 -10.72 -7.78 -10.73
C ALA A 39 -10.83 -9.32 -10.70
N VAL A 40 -10.37 -9.96 -9.63
CA VAL A 40 -10.44 -11.42 -9.45
C VAL A 40 -11.90 -11.89 -9.38
N MET A 41 -12.75 -11.20 -8.62
CA MET A 41 -14.18 -11.54 -8.52
C MET A 41 -14.90 -11.38 -9.86
N LEU A 42 -14.58 -10.34 -10.64
CA LEU A 42 -15.14 -10.17 -11.98
C LEU A 42 -14.71 -11.28 -12.95
N ILE A 43 -13.48 -11.79 -12.84
CA ILE A 43 -13.02 -12.90 -13.67
C ILE A 43 -13.68 -14.20 -13.24
N VAL A 44 -13.66 -14.52 -11.94
CA VAL A 44 -14.09 -15.84 -11.42
C VAL A 44 -15.60 -15.95 -11.39
N GLU A 45 -16.30 -14.97 -10.80
CA GLU A 45 -17.74 -15.05 -10.56
C GLU A 45 -18.58 -14.52 -11.73
N SER A 46 -18.12 -13.47 -12.41
CA SER A 46 -18.86 -12.90 -13.55
C SER A 46 -18.41 -13.46 -14.90
N GLY A 47 -17.37 -14.33 -14.92
CA GLY A 47 -16.87 -14.95 -16.15
C GLY A 47 -16.22 -13.96 -17.14
N LEU A 48 -15.77 -12.80 -16.67
CA LEU A 48 -15.06 -11.87 -17.52
C LEU A 48 -13.73 -12.47 -18.01
N SER A 49 -13.34 -12.14 -19.24
CA SER A 49 -12.03 -12.54 -19.73
C SER A 49 -10.92 -11.93 -18.88
N TRP A 50 -9.80 -12.64 -18.76
CA TRP A 50 -8.62 -12.23 -18.00
C TRP A 50 -8.16 -10.80 -18.37
N TRP A 51 -8.17 -10.46 -19.67
CA TRP A 51 -7.77 -9.14 -20.17
C TRP A 51 -8.71 -8.02 -19.74
N LEU A 52 -10.02 -8.29 -19.74
CA LEU A 52 -11.01 -7.31 -19.28
C LEU A 52 -10.91 -7.14 -17.76
N GLY A 53 -10.74 -8.22 -16.98
CA GLY A 53 -10.52 -8.14 -15.55
C GLY A 53 -9.26 -7.34 -15.20
N LEU A 54 -8.15 -7.59 -15.91
CA LEU A 54 -6.94 -6.78 -15.78
C LEU A 54 -7.21 -5.31 -16.09
N GLY A 55 -7.88 -5.00 -17.20
CA GLY A 55 -8.20 -3.63 -17.60
C GLY A 55 -9.05 -2.89 -16.58
N VAL A 56 -10.12 -3.52 -16.09
CA VAL A 56 -10.96 -2.96 -15.02
C VAL A 56 -10.16 -2.73 -13.74
N GLY A 57 -9.33 -3.70 -13.34
CA GLY A 57 -8.48 -3.58 -12.17
C GLY A 57 -7.46 -2.45 -12.27
N LEU A 58 -6.84 -2.24 -13.44
CA LEU A 58 -5.95 -1.11 -13.70
C LEU A 58 -6.66 0.24 -13.53
N VAL A 59 -7.85 0.39 -14.10
CA VAL A 59 -8.66 1.62 -13.94
C VAL A 59 -9.10 1.79 -12.50
N ALA A 60 -9.62 0.74 -11.87
CA ALA A 60 -10.05 0.77 -10.47
C ALA A 60 -8.88 1.14 -9.54
N SER A 61 -7.68 0.64 -9.79
CA SER A 61 -6.50 0.96 -8.99
C SER A 61 -6.13 2.44 -9.04
N LEU A 62 -6.19 3.04 -10.23
CA LEU A 62 -5.96 4.48 -10.38
C LEU A 62 -7.04 5.29 -9.65
N VAL A 63 -8.31 4.90 -9.80
CA VAL A 63 -9.44 5.57 -9.13
C VAL A 63 -9.29 5.47 -7.61
N VAL A 64 -9.03 4.28 -7.06
CA VAL A 64 -8.86 4.07 -5.61
C VAL A 64 -7.68 4.87 -5.07
N GLY A 65 -6.53 4.87 -5.77
CA GLY A 65 -5.35 5.61 -5.36
C GLY A 65 -5.58 7.12 -5.34
N VAL A 66 -6.14 7.68 -6.41
CA VAL A 66 -6.45 9.11 -6.51
C VAL A 66 -7.56 9.50 -5.53
N ALA A 67 -8.61 8.69 -5.39
CA ALA A 67 -9.69 8.95 -4.43
C ALA A 67 -9.19 8.94 -2.99
N SER A 68 -8.34 7.98 -2.61
CA SER A 68 -7.74 7.91 -1.28
C SER A 68 -6.91 9.14 -0.95
N GLU A 69 -6.12 9.62 -1.90
CA GLU A 69 -5.36 10.86 -1.75
C GLU A 69 -6.31 12.06 -1.65
N PHE A 70 -7.22 12.20 -2.59
CA PHE A 70 -8.07 13.39 -2.71
C PHE A 70 -9.05 13.54 -1.54
N LEU A 71 -9.71 12.46 -1.13
CA LEU A 71 -10.76 12.49 -0.11
C LEU A 71 -10.20 12.53 1.32
N ILE A 72 -9.06 11.83 1.55
CA ILE A 72 -8.53 11.62 2.89
C ILE A 72 -7.19 12.35 3.06
N ILE A 73 -6.15 11.94 2.33
CA ILE A 73 -4.78 12.36 2.62
C ILE A 73 -4.57 13.85 2.37
N ARG A 74 -5.16 14.39 1.32
CA ARG A 74 -5.05 15.82 0.98
C ARG A 74 -5.55 16.75 2.10
N ARG A 75 -6.50 16.30 2.92
CA ARG A 75 -7.01 17.07 4.05
C ARG A 75 -6.00 17.23 5.18
N PHE A 76 -5.00 16.34 5.22
CA PHE A 76 -3.93 16.34 6.21
C PHE A 76 -2.61 16.88 5.66
N PHE A 77 -2.63 17.57 4.53
CA PHE A 77 -1.40 18.04 3.86
C PHE A 77 -0.53 18.96 4.74
N GLU A 78 -1.14 19.77 5.57
CA GLU A 78 -0.45 20.67 6.51
C GLU A 78 -0.32 20.09 7.93
N ALA A 79 -0.85 18.89 8.14
CA ALA A 79 -0.80 18.24 9.43
C ALA A 79 0.60 17.67 9.73
N PRO A 80 0.97 17.50 11.00
CA PRO A 80 2.19 16.82 11.39
C PRO A 80 2.27 15.41 10.77
N ARG A 81 3.47 14.98 10.39
CA ARG A 81 3.71 13.69 9.72
C ARG A 81 3.10 12.49 10.48
N LEU A 82 3.12 12.54 11.81
CA LEU A 82 2.50 11.52 12.65
C LEU A 82 0.99 11.38 12.37
N VAL A 83 0.27 12.50 12.27
CA VAL A 83 -1.17 12.51 11.99
C VAL A 83 -1.48 11.87 10.63
N VAL A 84 -0.69 12.21 9.61
CA VAL A 84 -0.83 11.60 8.27
C VAL A 84 -0.55 10.11 8.33
N THR A 85 0.48 9.68 9.06
CA THR A 85 0.80 8.26 9.24
C THR A 85 -0.38 7.51 9.90
N VAL A 86 -0.95 8.06 10.97
CA VAL A 86 -2.13 7.47 11.64
C VAL A 86 -3.35 7.45 10.71
N ALA A 87 -3.54 8.51 9.92
CA ALA A 87 -4.60 8.55 8.91
C ALA A 87 -4.47 7.43 7.86
N THR A 88 -3.23 7.07 7.46
CA THR A 88 -3.03 5.94 6.54
C THR A 88 -3.34 4.58 7.18
N ILE A 89 -3.19 4.43 8.51
CA ILE A 89 -3.62 3.21 9.22
C ILE A 89 -5.15 3.11 9.20
N GLY A 90 -5.86 4.22 9.49
CA GLY A 90 -7.31 4.26 9.38
C GLY A 90 -7.82 3.96 7.96
N LEU A 91 -7.13 4.53 6.94
CA LEU A 91 -7.42 4.24 5.54
C LEU A 91 -7.22 2.76 5.21
N ALA A 92 -6.16 2.12 5.73
CA ALA A 92 -5.92 0.70 5.54
C ALA A 92 -7.11 -0.15 6.03
N GLN A 93 -7.63 0.14 7.23
CA GLN A 93 -8.77 -0.59 7.79
C GLN A 93 -10.05 -0.39 6.96
N LEU A 94 -10.31 0.82 6.47
CA LEU A 94 -11.44 1.09 5.59
C LEU A 94 -11.34 0.33 4.27
N LEU A 95 -10.16 0.31 3.65
CA LEU A 95 -9.94 -0.43 2.40
C LEU A 95 -10.03 -1.94 2.61
N ALA A 96 -9.51 -2.45 3.73
CA ALA A 96 -9.62 -3.87 4.10
C ALA A 96 -11.09 -4.28 4.27
N LEU A 97 -11.90 -3.46 4.96
CA LEU A 97 -13.34 -3.68 5.08
C LEU A 97 -14.00 -3.72 3.70
N CYS A 98 -13.72 -2.73 2.84
CA CYS A 98 -14.27 -2.70 1.49
C CYS A 98 -13.88 -3.96 0.68
N ALA A 99 -12.63 -4.41 0.80
CA ALA A 99 -12.17 -5.62 0.12
C ALA A 99 -12.91 -6.89 0.57
N VAL A 100 -13.25 -6.98 1.86
CA VAL A 100 -14.05 -8.11 2.42
C VAL A 100 -15.53 -8.04 1.99
N LEU A 101 -16.05 -6.83 1.75
CA LEU A 101 -17.45 -6.66 1.34
C LEU A 101 -17.68 -6.95 -0.15
N ILE A 102 -16.67 -6.78 -1.01
CA ILE A 102 -16.81 -7.01 -2.46
C ILE A 102 -17.33 -8.42 -2.80
N PRO A 103 -16.78 -9.53 -2.28
CA PRO A 103 -17.27 -10.88 -2.59
C PRO A 103 -18.74 -11.10 -2.25
N ARG A 104 -19.27 -10.41 -1.25
CA ARG A 104 -20.69 -10.51 -0.86
C ARG A 104 -21.66 -10.07 -1.95
N TRP A 105 -21.22 -9.26 -2.93
CA TRP A 105 -22.06 -8.87 -4.08
C TRP A 105 -22.38 -10.05 -5.01
N TRP A 106 -21.61 -11.14 -4.91
CA TRP A 106 -21.83 -12.39 -5.65
C TRP A 106 -22.22 -13.54 -4.75
N ASP A 107 -22.62 -13.28 -3.49
CA ASP A 107 -22.87 -14.33 -2.47
C ASP A 107 -21.69 -15.32 -2.34
N ALA A 108 -20.49 -14.87 -2.69
CA ALA A 108 -19.27 -15.68 -2.65
C ALA A 108 -18.67 -15.63 -1.26
N PHE A 109 -18.31 -16.81 -0.75
CA PHE A 109 -17.53 -16.90 0.48
C PHE A 109 -16.08 -16.49 0.21
N VAL A 110 -15.48 -15.82 1.20
CA VAL A 110 -14.10 -15.32 1.16
C VAL A 110 -13.13 -16.51 1.24
N THR A 111 -12.92 -17.18 0.11
CA THR A 111 -11.87 -18.19 -0.05
C THR A 111 -10.74 -17.63 -0.91
N SER A 112 -9.59 -18.29 -0.87
CA SER A 112 -8.48 -17.91 -1.76
C SER A 112 -8.86 -18.20 -3.20
N GLN A 113 -9.25 -17.16 -3.94
CA GLN A 113 -9.59 -17.26 -5.35
C GLN A 113 -8.31 -17.23 -6.20
N ARG A 114 -8.20 -18.17 -7.12
CA ARG A 114 -7.12 -18.21 -8.11
C ARG A 114 -7.68 -17.90 -9.49
N ILE A 115 -6.92 -17.16 -10.26
CA ILE A 115 -7.21 -16.87 -11.67
C ILE A 115 -6.17 -17.55 -12.53
N ASP A 116 -6.57 -18.12 -13.65
CA ASP A 116 -5.65 -18.77 -14.58
C ASP A 116 -5.31 -17.78 -15.71
N ALA A 117 -4.03 -17.81 -16.14
CA ALA A 117 -3.57 -17.02 -17.27
C ALA A 117 -4.33 -17.38 -18.55
N PRO A 118 -4.48 -16.45 -19.54
CA PRO A 118 -5.27 -16.66 -20.74
C PRO A 118 -4.62 -17.60 -21.79
N PHE A 119 -3.55 -18.25 -21.44
CA PHE A 119 -2.82 -19.21 -22.28
C PHE A 119 -2.26 -20.36 -21.44
N GLU A 120 -2.21 -21.53 -22.00
CA GLU A 120 -1.68 -22.73 -21.37
C GLU A 120 -0.21 -22.91 -21.75
N ILE A 121 0.67 -22.70 -20.79
CA ILE A 121 2.09 -23.01 -20.89
C ILE A 121 2.47 -23.76 -19.62
N GLU A 122 2.93 -24.99 -19.77
CA GLU A 122 3.48 -25.77 -18.67
C GLU A 122 4.85 -26.31 -19.08
N PHE A 123 5.83 -26.12 -18.23
CA PHE A 123 7.15 -26.71 -18.38
C PHE A 123 7.76 -27.00 -17.02
N GLU A 124 8.55 -28.05 -16.97
CA GLU A 124 9.21 -28.48 -15.76
C GLU A 124 10.66 -28.00 -15.72
N VAL A 125 11.04 -27.40 -14.59
CA VAL A 125 12.43 -27.03 -14.28
C VAL A 125 12.82 -27.73 -12.98
N GLY A 126 13.58 -28.77 -13.08
CA GLY A 126 13.92 -29.66 -11.94
C GLY A 126 12.67 -30.38 -11.42
N SER A 127 12.32 -30.17 -10.15
CA SER A 127 11.13 -30.76 -9.51
C SER A 127 9.92 -29.81 -9.46
N ARG A 128 9.95 -28.71 -10.18
CA ARG A 128 8.90 -27.66 -10.15
C ARG A 128 8.25 -27.50 -11.51
N VAL A 129 6.93 -27.51 -11.52
CA VAL A 129 6.11 -27.16 -12.68
C VAL A 129 5.93 -25.65 -12.71
N PHE A 130 6.32 -25.05 -13.82
CA PHE A 130 6.08 -23.65 -14.12
C PHE A 130 4.87 -23.54 -15.02
N THR A 131 3.87 -22.80 -14.56
CA THR A 131 2.65 -22.49 -15.31
C THR A 131 2.77 -21.15 -16.02
N ALA A 132 1.83 -20.88 -16.91
CA ALA A 132 1.73 -19.60 -17.60
C ALA A 132 1.76 -18.39 -16.64
N ASP A 133 1.14 -18.50 -15.46
CA ASP A 133 1.13 -17.42 -14.45
C ASP A 133 2.52 -17.06 -13.94
N HIS A 134 3.39 -18.07 -13.80
CA HIS A 134 4.79 -17.83 -13.42
C HIS A 134 5.54 -17.06 -14.51
N VAL A 135 5.28 -17.38 -15.79
CA VAL A 135 5.89 -16.68 -16.93
C VAL A 135 5.39 -15.23 -17.00
N VAL A 136 4.07 -15.04 -16.86
CA VAL A 136 3.46 -13.70 -16.81
C VAL A 136 4.08 -12.87 -15.69
N ALA A 137 4.18 -13.41 -14.48
CA ALA A 137 4.76 -12.70 -13.35
C ALA A 137 6.23 -12.35 -13.56
N LEU A 138 7.02 -13.30 -14.10
CA LEU A 138 8.44 -13.12 -14.36
C LEU A 138 8.71 -12.07 -15.45
N ALA A 139 7.79 -11.91 -16.40
CA ALA A 139 7.89 -10.89 -17.46
C ALA A 139 7.27 -9.55 -17.03
N ALA A 140 6.04 -9.57 -16.51
CA ALA A 140 5.28 -8.35 -16.21
C ALA A 140 5.87 -7.56 -15.05
N ALA A 141 6.38 -8.21 -13.99
CA ALA A 141 6.91 -7.48 -12.85
C ALA A 141 8.18 -6.67 -13.19
N PRO A 142 9.23 -7.23 -13.82
CA PRO A 142 10.38 -6.43 -14.24
C PRO A 142 10.01 -5.36 -15.27
N LEU A 143 9.12 -5.68 -16.23
CA LEU A 143 8.66 -4.71 -17.22
C LEU A 143 7.97 -3.51 -16.57
N THR A 144 7.13 -3.76 -15.58
CA THR A 144 6.46 -2.70 -14.80
C THR A 144 7.47 -1.86 -14.02
N ILE A 145 8.45 -2.48 -13.36
CA ILE A 145 9.51 -1.78 -12.62
C ILE A 145 10.32 -0.89 -13.57
N LEU A 146 10.72 -1.42 -14.73
CA LEU A 146 11.44 -0.68 -15.76
C LEU A 146 10.59 0.45 -16.34
N GLY A 147 9.31 0.19 -16.61
CA GLY A 147 8.35 1.18 -17.11
C GLY A 147 8.19 2.36 -16.16
N VAL A 148 8.01 2.11 -14.86
CA VAL A 148 7.94 3.16 -13.84
C VAL A 148 9.28 3.87 -13.68
N GLY A 149 10.40 3.15 -13.72
CA GLY A 149 11.73 3.72 -13.72
C GLY A 149 11.95 4.67 -14.90
N ALA A 150 11.52 4.25 -16.09
CA ALA A 150 11.56 5.04 -17.32
C ALA A 150 10.66 6.28 -17.22
N LEU A 151 9.43 6.11 -16.72
CA LEU A 151 8.50 7.21 -16.48
C LEU A 151 9.11 8.25 -15.55
N LEU A 152 9.68 7.82 -14.45
CA LEU A 152 10.29 8.73 -13.48
C LEU A 152 11.54 9.42 -14.04
N ARG A 153 12.33 8.75 -14.89
CA ARG A 153 13.63 9.26 -15.38
C ARG A 153 13.46 10.18 -16.59
N TRP A 154 12.60 9.82 -17.54
CA TRP A 154 12.57 10.43 -18.87
C TRP A 154 11.32 11.28 -19.16
N THR A 155 10.25 11.20 -18.33
CA THR A 155 9.06 12.01 -18.57
C THR A 155 9.07 13.32 -17.81
N ARG A 156 8.36 14.32 -18.33
CA ARG A 156 8.15 15.63 -17.66
C ARG A 156 7.47 15.46 -16.29
N ILE A 157 6.52 14.53 -16.20
CA ILE A 157 5.83 14.21 -14.94
C ILE A 157 6.81 13.62 -13.93
N GLY A 158 7.67 12.69 -14.34
CA GLY A 158 8.67 12.10 -13.48
C GLY A 158 9.71 13.12 -12.98
N ILE A 159 10.12 14.07 -13.83
CA ILE A 159 11.01 15.17 -13.42
C ILE A 159 10.30 16.05 -12.38
N ALA A 160 9.03 16.41 -12.63
CA ALA A 160 8.24 17.23 -11.71
C ALA A 160 8.01 16.52 -10.35
N ILE A 161 7.73 15.20 -10.35
CA ILE A 161 7.61 14.41 -9.11
C ILE A 161 8.92 14.45 -8.32
N ARG A 162 10.08 14.28 -8.97
CA ARG A 162 11.39 14.32 -8.28
C ARG A 162 11.68 15.72 -7.73
N ALA A 163 11.41 16.77 -8.49
CA ALA A 163 11.59 18.15 -8.04
C ALA A 163 10.70 18.48 -6.84
N ALA A 164 9.42 18.10 -6.90
CA ALA A 164 8.47 18.27 -5.79
C ALA A 164 8.86 17.45 -4.54
N ALA A 165 9.46 16.27 -4.73
CA ALA A 165 9.93 15.40 -3.65
C ALA A 165 11.15 15.95 -2.89
N GLU A 166 12.02 16.72 -3.57
CA GLU A 166 13.19 17.32 -2.94
C GLU A 166 12.84 18.58 -2.14
N LEU A 167 12.18 19.53 -2.78
CA LEU A 167 11.87 20.84 -2.21
C LEU A 167 10.44 21.28 -2.61
N PRO A 168 9.38 20.78 -1.93
CA PRO A 168 7.99 21.02 -2.31
C PRO A 168 7.62 22.52 -2.38
N GLN A 169 8.13 23.30 -1.43
CA GLN A 169 7.86 24.73 -1.37
C GLN A 169 8.46 25.48 -2.58
N ARG A 170 9.71 25.18 -2.93
CA ARG A 170 10.37 25.77 -4.10
C ARG A 170 9.73 25.32 -5.40
N ALA A 171 9.34 24.04 -5.51
CA ALA A 171 8.64 23.52 -6.67
C ALA A 171 7.32 24.25 -6.89
N ASN A 172 6.57 24.53 -5.81
CA ASN A 172 5.32 25.27 -5.88
C ASN A 172 5.53 26.72 -6.34
N LEU A 173 6.60 27.39 -5.88
CA LEU A 173 6.96 28.75 -6.33
C LEU A 173 7.33 28.79 -7.83
N LEU A 174 7.86 27.71 -8.38
CA LEU A 174 8.15 27.55 -9.80
C LEU A 174 6.92 27.14 -10.64
N GLY A 175 5.72 27.13 -10.04
CA GLY A 175 4.47 26.79 -10.72
C GLY A 175 4.22 25.27 -10.89
N ILE A 176 4.99 24.42 -10.24
CA ILE A 176 4.77 22.96 -10.29
C ILE A 176 3.58 22.63 -9.37
N PRO A 177 2.50 21.97 -9.88
CA PRO A 177 1.30 21.68 -9.11
C PRO A 177 1.53 20.47 -8.17
N VAL A 178 2.20 20.69 -7.04
CA VAL A 178 2.62 19.65 -6.09
C VAL A 178 1.45 18.77 -5.65
N LYS A 179 0.28 19.33 -5.39
CA LYS A 179 -0.93 18.58 -4.98
C LYS A 179 -1.40 17.61 -6.06
N ALA A 180 -1.40 18.02 -7.34
CA ALA A 180 -1.78 17.14 -8.43
C ALA A 180 -0.76 16.01 -8.65
N LEU A 181 0.54 16.30 -8.46
CA LEU A 181 1.58 15.29 -8.54
C LEU A 181 1.47 14.25 -7.42
N GLN A 182 0.99 14.63 -6.25
CA GLN A 182 0.72 13.67 -5.17
C GLN A 182 -0.38 12.69 -5.57
N SER A 183 -1.49 13.15 -6.17
CA SER A 183 -2.54 12.25 -6.67
C SER A 183 -1.99 11.26 -7.71
N VAL A 184 -1.11 11.72 -8.62
CA VAL A 184 -0.44 10.84 -9.59
C VAL A 184 0.43 9.79 -8.88
N VAL A 185 1.19 10.18 -7.87
CA VAL A 185 2.04 9.26 -7.10
C VAL A 185 1.21 8.21 -6.35
N TRP A 186 0.09 8.62 -5.74
CA TRP A 186 -0.81 7.69 -5.07
C TRP A 186 -1.49 6.73 -6.06
N GLY A 187 -1.94 7.24 -7.21
CA GLY A 187 -2.45 6.42 -8.30
C GLY A 187 -1.43 5.39 -8.79
N LEU A 188 -0.19 5.81 -9.04
CA LEU A 188 0.90 4.91 -9.46
C LEU A 188 1.24 3.88 -8.37
N ALA A 189 1.27 4.27 -7.10
CA ALA A 189 1.54 3.35 -6.01
C ALA A 189 0.45 2.27 -5.87
N THR A 190 -0.81 2.66 -6.00
CA THR A 190 -1.95 1.74 -5.98
C THR A 190 -1.93 0.82 -7.20
N LEU A 191 -1.60 1.33 -8.38
CA LEU A 191 -1.43 0.56 -9.60
C LEU A 191 -0.35 -0.53 -9.44
N LEU A 192 0.80 -0.19 -8.86
CA LEU A 192 1.88 -1.14 -8.59
C LEU A 192 1.45 -2.21 -7.58
N GLY A 193 0.73 -1.82 -6.53
CA GLY A 193 0.14 -2.74 -5.56
C GLY A 193 -0.89 -3.68 -6.22
N PHE A 194 -1.75 -3.15 -7.09
CA PHE A 194 -2.70 -3.93 -7.86
C PHE A 194 -2.01 -4.97 -8.74
N ILE A 195 -1.04 -4.54 -9.57
CA ILE A 195 -0.31 -5.47 -10.46
C ILE A 195 0.37 -6.56 -9.63
N ALA A 196 1.00 -6.22 -8.52
CA ALA A 196 1.63 -7.18 -7.63
C ALA A 196 0.64 -8.26 -7.14
N LEU A 197 -0.53 -7.84 -6.67
CA LEU A 197 -1.54 -8.73 -6.12
C LEU A 197 -2.31 -9.50 -7.18
N PHE A 198 -2.52 -8.92 -8.35
CA PHE A 198 -3.11 -9.59 -9.50
C PHE A 198 -2.21 -10.73 -10.01
N LEU A 199 -0.90 -10.47 -10.14
CA LEU A 199 0.09 -11.51 -10.49
C LEU A 199 0.17 -12.60 -9.41
N ARG A 200 0.07 -12.20 -8.13
CA ARG A 200 0.02 -13.16 -7.02
C ARG A 200 -1.22 -14.04 -7.08
N ALA A 201 -2.38 -13.47 -7.47
CA ALA A 201 -3.63 -14.22 -7.58
C ALA A 201 -3.55 -15.38 -8.56
N GLY A 202 -2.83 -15.24 -9.67
CA GLY A 202 -2.59 -16.31 -10.63
C GLY A 202 -1.77 -17.47 -10.07
N ILE A 203 -0.79 -17.18 -9.19
CA ILE A 203 0.17 -18.21 -8.72
C ILE A 203 -0.28 -18.86 -7.41
N TYR A 204 -0.66 -18.03 -6.43
CA TYR A 204 -0.92 -18.45 -5.05
C TYR A 204 -2.38 -18.25 -4.61
N GLY A 205 -3.21 -17.66 -5.49
CA GLY A 205 -4.51 -17.18 -5.11
C GLY A 205 -4.46 -15.89 -4.30
N LEU A 206 -5.61 -15.27 -4.13
CA LEU A 206 -5.79 -14.03 -3.38
C LEU A 206 -6.69 -14.30 -2.16
N PRO A 207 -6.12 -14.51 -0.96
CA PRO A 207 -6.91 -14.64 0.24
C PRO A 207 -7.51 -13.28 0.61
N VAL A 208 -8.83 -13.19 0.64
CA VAL A 208 -9.57 -11.99 1.06
C VAL A 208 -9.91 -12.12 2.54
N GLY A 209 -9.81 -11.02 3.31
CA GLY A 209 -10.08 -11.03 4.75
C GLY A 209 -8.93 -11.51 5.63
N GLY A 210 -7.77 -11.89 5.04
CA GLY A 210 -6.56 -12.27 5.75
C GLY A 210 -5.64 -11.07 6.05
N GLN A 211 -4.46 -11.38 6.59
CA GLN A 211 -3.42 -10.36 6.90
C GLN A 211 -2.49 -10.08 5.72
N LEU A 212 -2.90 -10.43 4.48
CA LEU A 212 -2.03 -10.34 3.30
C LEU A 212 -1.48 -8.93 3.08
N GLY A 213 -2.34 -7.91 3.15
CA GLY A 213 -1.93 -6.52 2.98
C GLY A 213 -0.90 -6.08 4.03
N LEU A 214 -1.12 -6.45 5.29
CA LEU A 214 -0.19 -6.16 6.38
C LEU A 214 1.16 -6.88 6.19
N LEU A 215 1.17 -8.15 5.81
CA LEU A 215 2.39 -8.91 5.57
C LEU A 215 3.22 -8.31 4.43
N LEU A 216 2.57 -7.94 3.33
CA LEU A 216 3.24 -7.27 2.20
C LEU A 216 3.77 -5.89 2.60
N LEU A 217 3.02 -5.14 3.39
CA LEU A 217 3.46 -3.87 3.94
C LEU A 217 4.72 -4.03 4.79
N LEU A 218 4.74 -4.99 5.72
CA LEU A 218 5.89 -5.22 6.60
C LEU A 218 7.13 -5.62 5.80
N ARG A 219 7.01 -6.50 4.81
CA ARG A 219 8.11 -6.89 3.92
C ARG A 219 8.62 -5.72 3.09
N SER A 220 7.70 -4.91 2.55
CA SER A 220 8.05 -3.70 1.81
C SER A 220 8.75 -2.68 2.71
N LEU A 221 8.31 -2.53 3.95
CA LEU A 221 8.94 -1.66 4.95
C LEU A 221 10.35 -2.14 5.30
N ALA A 222 10.56 -3.46 5.44
CA ALA A 222 11.89 -4.04 5.64
C ALA A 222 12.83 -3.70 4.48
N ALA A 223 12.36 -3.87 3.23
CA ALA A 223 13.13 -3.50 2.06
C ALA A 223 13.45 -2.00 2.00
N LEU A 224 12.48 -1.12 2.32
CA LEU A 224 12.68 0.31 2.38
C LEU A 224 13.70 0.72 3.44
N THR A 225 13.66 0.09 4.63
CA THR A 225 14.58 0.42 5.72
C THR A 225 16.02 0.06 5.36
N LEU A 226 16.26 -1.10 4.75
CA LEU A 226 17.58 -1.49 4.27
C LEU A 226 18.07 -0.61 3.11
N GLY A 227 17.19 -0.23 2.18
CA GLY A 227 17.48 0.71 1.10
C GLY A 227 17.56 2.16 1.56
N ARG A 228 17.56 2.42 2.89
CA ARG A 228 17.62 3.75 3.50
C ARG A 228 16.53 4.71 3.01
N MET A 229 15.46 4.17 2.42
CA MET A 229 14.35 4.93 1.82
C MET A 229 14.78 5.89 0.69
N VAL A 230 15.97 5.72 0.13
CA VAL A 230 16.58 6.60 -0.89
C VAL A 230 17.06 5.80 -2.09
N HIS A 231 17.73 4.67 -1.86
CA HIS A 231 18.39 3.91 -2.92
C HIS A 231 17.46 2.84 -3.50
N LEU A 232 16.77 3.20 -4.59
CA LEU A 232 15.82 2.30 -5.27
C LEU A 232 16.42 0.93 -5.64
N PRO A 233 17.65 0.83 -6.24
CA PRO A 233 18.22 -0.49 -6.57
C PRO A 233 18.39 -1.38 -5.34
N THR A 234 18.78 -0.82 -4.19
CA THR A 234 18.93 -1.57 -2.95
C THR A 234 17.57 -2.05 -2.43
N ILE A 235 16.52 -1.22 -2.54
CA ILE A 235 15.16 -1.60 -2.14
C ILE A 235 14.69 -2.80 -2.97
N LEU A 236 14.86 -2.74 -4.29
CA LEU A 236 14.46 -3.83 -5.19
C LEU A 236 15.26 -5.11 -4.90
N ALA A 237 16.59 -5.01 -4.78
CA ALA A 237 17.44 -6.15 -4.47
C ALA A 237 17.06 -6.79 -3.11
N THR A 238 16.78 -5.99 -2.11
CA THR A 238 16.35 -6.48 -0.79
C THR A 238 14.98 -7.15 -0.86
N SER A 239 14.04 -6.59 -1.62
CA SER A 239 12.72 -7.20 -1.83
C SER A 239 12.85 -8.57 -2.49
N ILE A 240 13.73 -8.70 -3.48
CA ILE A 240 14.01 -9.97 -4.16
C ILE A 240 14.66 -10.95 -3.18
N ALA A 241 15.65 -10.52 -2.39
CA ALA A 241 16.31 -11.34 -1.38
C ALA A 241 15.33 -11.86 -0.32
N LEU A 242 14.44 -10.99 0.19
CA LEU A 242 13.38 -11.38 1.13
C LEU A 242 12.39 -12.38 0.50
N GLY A 243 12.06 -12.23 -0.78
CA GLY A 243 11.21 -13.19 -1.49
C GLY A 243 11.87 -14.54 -1.74
N ILE A 244 13.18 -14.58 -1.98
CA ILE A 244 13.94 -15.84 -2.07
C ILE A 244 13.97 -16.52 -0.70
N LEU A 245 14.24 -15.77 0.35
CA LEU A 245 14.21 -16.27 1.73
C LEU A 245 12.84 -16.79 2.11
N GLN A 246 11.77 -16.10 1.74
CA GLN A 246 10.39 -16.57 1.94
C GLN A 246 10.17 -17.92 1.28
N ALA A 247 10.51 -18.06 0.00
CA ALA A 247 10.35 -19.33 -0.72
C ALA A 247 11.16 -20.46 -0.08
N GLY A 248 12.35 -20.17 0.44
CA GLY A 248 13.19 -21.14 1.15
C GLY A 248 12.59 -21.60 2.48
N VAL A 249 12.03 -20.69 3.25
CA VAL A 249 11.37 -21.00 4.54
C VAL A 249 10.07 -21.78 4.30
N GLU A 250 9.25 -21.36 3.36
CA GLU A 250 7.99 -22.04 3.00
C GLU A 250 8.25 -23.48 2.47
N TRP A 251 9.40 -23.70 1.82
CA TRP A 251 9.78 -25.03 1.37
C TRP A 251 10.11 -26.00 2.50
N ASN A 252 10.75 -25.52 3.56
CA ASN A 252 11.32 -26.36 4.62
C ASN A 252 10.47 -26.39 5.91
N SER A 253 9.36 -25.65 5.98
CA SER A 253 8.58 -25.48 7.18
C SER A 253 7.08 -25.60 6.92
N GLN A 254 6.34 -26.05 7.94
CA GLN A 254 4.87 -26.01 7.90
C GLN A 254 4.39 -24.56 7.84
N ALA A 255 3.25 -24.32 7.18
CA ALA A 255 2.75 -22.97 6.87
C ALA A 255 2.71 -22.01 8.11
N VAL A 256 2.22 -22.46 9.25
CA VAL A 256 2.13 -21.65 10.47
C VAL A 256 3.52 -21.29 11.01
N VAL A 257 4.44 -22.25 11.00
CA VAL A 257 5.83 -22.03 11.47
C VAL A 257 6.57 -21.14 10.48
N ALA A 258 6.35 -21.31 9.18
CA ALA A 258 6.93 -20.47 8.14
C ALA A 258 6.52 -19.01 8.32
N GLU A 259 5.24 -18.70 8.57
CA GLU A 259 4.77 -17.33 8.82
C GLU A 259 5.43 -16.71 10.05
N ALA A 260 5.54 -17.44 11.13
CA ALA A 260 6.18 -16.97 12.37
C ALA A 260 7.67 -16.66 12.15
N ILE A 261 8.40 -17.56 11.46
CA ILE A 261 9.81 -17.36 11.11
C ILE A 261 9.98 -16.13 10.23
N LEU A 262 9.19 -16.02 9.15
CA LEU A 262 9.26 -14.91 8.23
C LEU A 262 8.89 -13.58 8.87
N GLY A 263 7.88 -13.56 9.74
CA GLY A 263 7.52 -12.40 10.54
C GLY A 263 8.66 -11.95 11.45
N SER A 264 9.29 -12.89 12.14
CA SER A 264 10.43 -12.62 13.04
C SER A 264 11.65 -12.08 12.28
N ILE A 265 11.99 -12.69 11.15
CA ILE A 265 13.10 -12.21 10.29
C ILE A 265 12.79 -10.83 9.74
N THR A 266 11.57 -10.59 9.25
CA THR A 266 11.15 -9.28 8.74
C THR A 266 11.24 -8.22 9.83
N GLY A 267 10.78 -8.50 11.03
CA GLY A 267 10.90 -7.63 12.21
C GLY A 267 12.35 -7.34 12.58
N ALA A 268 13.20 -8.37 12.61
CA ALA A 268 14.64 -8.23 12.89
C ALA A 268 15.32 -7.35 11.81
N VAL A 269 15.00 -7.54 10.55
CA VAL A 269 15.52 -6.73 9.42
C VAL A 269 15.11 -5.25 9.58
N ILE A 270 13.85 -4.98 9.94
CA ILE A 270 13.38 -3.61 10.19
C ILE A 270 14.15 -2.98 11.35
N ILE A 271 14.26 -3.69 12.48
CA ILE A 271 14.98 -3.20 13.67
C ILE A 271 16.45 -2.95 13.34
N ALA A 272 17.12 -3.89 12.70
CA ALA A 272 18.52 -3.76 12.31
C ALA A 272 18.73 -2.58 11.35
N GLY A 273 17.84 -2.42 10.35
CA GLY A 273 17.87 -1.30 9.41
C GLY A 273 17.67 0.05 10.09
N LEU A 274 16.79 0.15 11.08
CA LEU A 274 16.57 1.36 11.87
C LEU A 274 17.76 1.66 12.79
N LEU A 275 18.31 0.65 13.46
CA LEU A 275 19.49 0.81 14.33
C LEU A 275 20.72 1.25 13.52
N ALA A 276 20.94 0.67 12.35
CA ALA A 276 22.03 1.07 11.45
C ALA A 276 21.91 2.55 10.97
N ARG A 277 20.70 3.11 10.98
CA ARG A 277 20.46 4.53 10.69
C ARG A 277 20.80 5.45 11.86
N ARG A 278 20.58 4.98 13.09
CA ARG A 278 20.81 5.77 14.32
C ARG A 278 22.25 6.30 14.45
N THR A 279 23.22 5.58 13.91
CA THR A 279 24.64 5.93 14.08
C THR A 279 25.16 7.04 13.15
N ARG A 280 24.40 7.45 12.10
CA ARG A 280 24.92 8.36 11.06
C ARG A 280 24.09 9.62 10.77
N GLY A 281 22.92 9.82 11.37
CA GLY A 281 21.98 10.85 10.92
C GLY A 281 21.41 11.82 11.97
N LEU A 282 21.76 11.72 13.24
CA LEU A 282 21.05 12.42 14.33
C LEU A 282 21.35 13.93 14.48
N ARG A 283 22.24 14.51 13.69
CA ARG A 283 22.61 15.94 13.83
C ARG A 283 21.96 16.89 12.82
N SER A 284 21.35 16.39 11.73
CA SER A 284 20.81 17.26 10.68
C SER A 284 19.29 17.33 10.62
N GLU A 285 18.55 16.45 11.34
CA GLU A 285 17.08 16.44 11.35
C GLU A 285 16.48 16.92 12.68
N ALA A 286 17.29 17.36 13.62
CA ALA A 286 16.84 17.84 14.94
C ALA A 286 15.98 19.13 14.85
N ASP A 287 16.09 19.89 13.76
CA ASP A 287 15.34 21.14 13.59
C ASP A 287 13.95 20.96 12.95
N SER A 288 13.60 19.74 12.55
CA SER A 288 12.24 19.40 12.12
C SER A 288 11.70 18.21 12.91
N SER A 289 11.74 18.29 14.24
CA SER A 289 11.21 17.25 15.11
C SER A 289 9.72 17.06 14.84
N SER A 290 9.38 15.91 14.24
CA SER A 290 8.00 15.45 14.06
C SER A 290 7.24 15.22 15.38
N TRP A 291 7.93 15.44 16.50
CA TRP A 291 7.43 15.41 17.87
C TRP A 291 7.12 16.80 18.43
N GLN A 292 7.14 17.86 17.62
CA GLN A 292 6.46 19.06 18.06
C GLN A 292 5.01 18.63 18.32
N SER A 293 4.66 18.64 19.61
CA SER A 293 3.28 18.50 20.06
C SER A 293 2.41 19.31 19.10
N VAL A 294 1.31 18.73 18.64
CA VAL A 294 0.26 19.47 17.93
C VAL A 294 0.17 20.80 18.63
N GLY A 295 0.68 21.87 17.98
CA GLY A 295 0.81 23.17 18.61
C GLY A 295 -0.53 23.45 19.27
N ASP A 296 -0.49 23.91 20.53
CA ASP A 296 -1.68 24.14 21.32
C ASP A 296 -2.79 24.65 20.42
N THR A 297 -3.85 23.88 20.28
CA THR A 297 -5.01 24.29 19.46
C THR A 297 -5.35 25.70 19.93
N ARG A 298 -5.15 26.69 19.07
CA ARG A 298 -5.41 28.10 19.41
C ARG A 298 -6.73 28.13 20.16
N PRO A 299 -6.75 28.62 21.42
CA PRO A 299 -7.96 28.55 22.20
C PRO A 299 -9.06 29.24 21.40
N ILE A 300 -10.21 28.58 21.29
CA ILE A 300 -11.35 29.11 20.54
C ILE A 300 -11.62 30.52 21.07
N PRO A 301 -11.57 31.55 20.21
CA PRO A 301 -11.83 32.92 20.61
C PRO A 301 -13.12 32.99 21.44
N PHE A 302 -13.13 33.81 22.47
CA PHE A 302 -14.22 33.87 23.42
C PHE A 302 -15.59 34.11 22.75
N GLU A 303 -15.58 34.83 21.63
CA GLU A 303 -16.75 35.18 20.80
C GLU A 303 -17.43 33.93 20.19
N PHE A 304 -16.66 32.86 19.86
CA PHE A 304 -17.21 31.63 19.24
C PHE A 304 -17.61 30.56 20.25
N ARG A 305 -17.30 30.73 21.56
CA ARG A 305 -17.66 29.73 22.59
C ARG A 305 -19.17 29.63 22.83
N SER A 306 -19.92 30.69 22.50
CA SER A 306 -21.39 30.73 22.64
C SER A 306 -22.13 30.02 21.49
N LEU A 307 -21.45 29.71 20.38
CA LEU A 307 -22.09 29.02 19.25
C LEU A 307 -22.50 27.61 19.65
N PRO A 308 -23.74 27.18 19.34
CA PRO A 308 -24.23 25.84 19.67
C PRO A 308 -23.35 24.73 19.14
N ILE A 309 -22.78 24.89 17.94
CA ILE A 309 -21.91 23.94 17.29
C ILE A 309 -20.59 23.72 18.06
N VAL A 310 -20.06 24.75 18.70
CA VAL A 310 -18.85 24.70 19.51
C VAL A 310 -19.13 24.07 20.87
N ARG A 311 -20.30 24.43 21.47
CA ARG A 311 -20.72 23.95 22.79
C ARG A 311 -21.16 22.49 22.77
N TYR A 312 -21.91 22.07 21.74
CA TYR A 312 -22.52 20.74 21.67
C TYR A 312 -21.87 19.82 20.62
N GLY A 313 -21.09 20.34 19.68
CA GLY A 313 -20.48 19.53 18.60
C GLY A 313 -19.59 18.41 19.12
N ARG A 314 -18.77 18.70 20.15
CA ARG A 314 -17.88 17.71 20.75
C ARG A 314 -18.62 16.60 21.51
N PRO A 315 -19.55 16.91 22.44
CA PRO A 315 -20.32 15.88 23.12
C PRO A 315 -21.26 15.11 22.18
N ILE A 316 -21.85 15.78 21.19
CA ILE A 316 -22.67 15.10 20.17
C ILE A 316 -21.83 14.16 19.32
N GLY A 317 -20.64 14.57 18.90
CA GLY A 317 -19.71 13.70 18.14
C GLY A 317 -19.29 12.46 18.95
N ILE A 318 -18.99 12.63 20.24
CA ILE A 318 -18.66 11.50 21.13
C ILE A 318 -19.87 10.59 21.34
N ALA A 319 -21.07 11.15 21.55
CA ALA A 319 -22.29 10.38 21.71
C ALA A 319 -22.66 9.62 20.43
N ALA A 320 -22.54 10.24 19.26
CA ALA A 320 -22.77 9.60 17.97
C ALA A 320 -21.78 8.45 17.72
N PHE A 321 -20.51 8.67 18.02
CA PHE A 321 -19.49 7.62 17.90
C PHE A 321 -19.75 6.44 18.86
N ALA A 322 -20.12 6.72 20.10
CA ALA A 322 -20.49 5.71 21.08
C ALA A 322 -21.75 4.95 20.65
N ALA A 323 -22.76 5.64 20.10
CA ALA A 323 -23.97 5.01 19.57
C ALA A 323 -23.64 4.08 18.38
N ILE A 324 -22.77 4.49 17.47
CA ILE A 324 -22.32 3.66 16.36
C ILE A 324 -21.63 2.39 16.90
N LEU A 325 -20.73 2.52 17.88
CA LEU A 325 -20.03 1.38 18.48
C LEU A 325 -20.98 0.40 19.17
N LEU A 326 -22.09 0.88 19.76
CA LEU A 326 -23.08 0.02 20.43
C LEU A 326 -24.07 -0.63 19.45
N VAL A 327 -24.44 0.07 18.39
CA VAL A 327 -25.43 -0.40 17.41
C VAL A 327 -24.78 -1.28 16.34
N PHE A 328 -23.51 -1.02 15.98
CA PHE A 328 -22.82 -1.76 14.92
C PHE A 328 -22.77 -3.28 15.16
N PRO A 329 -22.46 -3.78 16.38
CA PRO A 329 -22.46 -5.22 16.65
C PRO A 329 -23.85 -5.87 16.67
N SER A 330 -24.93 -5.09 16.82
CA SER A 330 -26.31 -5.59 16.87
C SER A 330 -27.02 -5.61 15.52
N LEU A 331 -26.31 -5.24 14.44
CA LEU A 331 -26.85 -5.33 13.09
C LEU A 331 -26.86 -6.79 12.61
N PRO A 332 -27.92 -7.24 11.92
CA PRO A 332 -28.10 -8.64 11.49
C PRO A 332 -27.10 -9.12 10.43
N TRP A 333 -26.03 -8.39 10.23
CA TRP A 333 -24.92 -8.69 9.30
C TRP A 333 -23.80 -9.50 9.99
N PHE A 334 -23.90 -9.74 11.29
CA PHE A 334 -22.88 -10.45 12.10
C PHE A 334 -23.38 -11.82 12.61
N ASP A 335 -24.64 -12.17 12.37
CA ASP A 335 -25.19 -13.51 12.54
C ASP A 335 -25.18 -14.22 11.16
#